data_8bfa2c51e9d0657d0cd8b9f16cadaa61
#
_entry.id   8bfa2c51e9d0657d0cd8b9f16cadaa61
#
_cell.length_a   1.000
_cell.length_b   1.000
_cell.length_c   1.000
_cell.angle_alpha   90.00
_cell.angle_beta   90.00
_cell.angle_gamma   90.00
#
_symmetry.space_group_name_H-M   'P 1'
#
loop_
_entity.id
_entity.type
_entity.pdbx_description
1 polymer ?
#
loop_
_entity_poly.entity_id
_entity_poly.type
_entity_poly.pdbx_seq_one_letter_code
_entity_poly.pdbx_strand_id
1 'polypeptide(L)'
;SALYDLNTNKVGQVDNLVTLASNYGKHREVYNGVDVNFQLRLKARAQLGGGWNVGNAVQLGLAAGGSASAGTNSCYVIDSPQQLFNCAIDVPYQHRVKVNGSYEFPLGIQVAAVVQSNPGANYGANRTYTNAEVSPTLGRNLSGATTVTIPLVKPLSLFGPRINQVDLRGTKIFRSGGRRIQANVDAYNLFNVNTPVTIFGTYGTNPATNRWGQPTQVLDGRLVKFSAQFDF
;
A
#
# COMPACT_ATOMS: atom_id res chain seq x y z
N SER A 1 6.00 9.78 25.28
CA SER A 1 6.31 11.06 24.62
C SER A 1 5.28 12.08 25.06
N ALA A 2 5.75 13.28 25.40
CA ALA A 2 4.85 14.37 25.73
C ALA A 2 4.08 14.81 24.47
N LEU A 3 2.78 15.05 24.62
CA LEU A 3 1.93 15.66 23.60
C LEU A 3 1.70 17.11 23.99
N TYR A 4 1.68 17.99 23.02
CA TYR A 4 1.51 19.42 23.21
C TYR A 4 0.22 19.87 22.52
N ASP A 5 -0.45 20.83 23.13
CA ASP A 5 -1.61 21.50 22.57
C ASP A 5 -1.35 23.02 22.55
N LEU A 6 -1.88 23.68 21.51
CA LEU A 6 -1.70 25.12 21.33
C LEU A 6 -2.26 25.90 22.53
N ASN A 7 -1.58 26.95 22.95
CA ASN A 7 -2.11 27.82 23.97
C ASN A 7 -3.39 28.51 23.48
N THR A 8 -4.41 28.57 24.34
CA THR A 8 -5.75 29.07 23.96
C THR A 8 -5.73 30.49 23.38
N ASN A 9 -4.85 31.37 23.90
CA ASN A 9 -4.72 32.72 23.39
C ASN A 9 -4.00 32.84 22.04
N LYS A 10 -3.49 31.74 21.52
CA LYS A 10 -2.83 31.65 20.21
C LYS A 10 -3.70 31.01 19.12
N VAL A 11 -4.87 30.53 19.50
CA VAL A 11 -5.83 29.97 18.53
C VAL A 11 -6.28 31.04 17.55
N GLY A 12 -6.19 30.75 16.24
CA GLY A 12 -6.53 31.67 15.17
C GLY A 12 -5.46 32.72 14.85
N GLN A 13 -4.37 32.80 15.62
CA GLN A 13 -3.26 33.67 15.25
C GLN A 13 -2.38 32.96 14.19
N VAL A 14 -2.04 33.71 13.15
CA VAL A 14 -1.21 33.25 12.06
C VAL A 14 -0.03 34.20 11.88
N ASP A 15 1.17 33.66 11.90
CA ASP A 15 2.40 34.38 11.55
C ASP A 15 3.07 33.61 10.40
N ASN A 16 2.98 34.18 9.20
CA ASN A 16 3.49 33.55 7.99
C ASN A 16 4.93 34.01 7.70
N LEU A 17 5.88 33.13 7.88
CA LEU A 17 7.26 33.36 7.48
C LEU A 17 7.55 32.65 6.15
N VAL A 18 7.87 33.42 5.12
CA VAL A 18 8.36 32.91 3.84
C VAL A 18 9.87 32.98 3.82
N THR A 19 10.52 31.84 3.83
CA THR A 19 11.99 31.73 3.86
C THR A 19 12.45 30.46 3.16
N LEU A 20 13.76 30.26 3.06
CA LEU A 20 14.33 29.06 2.47
C LEU A 20 14.08 27.83 3.38
N ALA A 21 13.61 26.76 2.81
CA ALA A 21 13.36 25.50 3.52
C ALA A 21 14.66 24.99 4.22
N SER A 22 15.82 25.23 3.62
CA SER A 22 17.14 24.85 4.17
C SER A 22 17.45 25.47 5.54
N ASN A 23 16.79 26.58 5.91
CA ASN A 23 16.96 27.19 7.23
C ASN A 23 16.38 26.35 8.36
N TYR A 24 15.49 25.41 8.04
CA TYR A 24 14.77 24.56 9.01
C TYR A 24 15.13 23.08 8.86
N GLY A 25 16.05 22.74 8.00
CA GLY A 25 16.51 21.36 7.82
C GLY A 25 16.54 20.92 6.36
N LYS A 26 16.79 19.65 6.15
CA LYS A 26 16.87 19.07 4.81
C LYS A 26 15.54 18.43 4.44
N HIS A 27 14.97 18.87 3.32
CA HIS A 27 13.95 18.09 2.61
C HIS A 27 14.64 17.09 1.71
N ARG A 28 14.35 15.83 1.90
CA ARG A 28 14.93 14.76 1.10
C ARG A 28 13.93 13.64 0.90
N GLU A 29 13.75 13.25 -0.34
CA GLU A 29 13.11 12.00 -0.70
C GLU A 29 14.09 11.20 -1.55
N VAL A 30 14.38 9.99 -1.14
CA VAL A 30 15.31 9.10 -1.84
C VAL A 30 14.69 7.73 -1.96
N TYR A 31 14.60 7.25 -3.17
CA TYR A 31 14.29 5.87 -3.48
C TYR A 31 15.56 5.11 -3.82
N ASN A 32 15.76 3.97 -3.17
CA ASN A 32 16.81 3.03 -3.50
C ASN A 32 16.16 1.71 -3.88
N GLY A 33 16.50 1.17 -5.04
CA GLY A 33 15.92 -0.08 -5.47
C GLY A 33 16.69 -0.77 -6.58
N VAL A 34 16.34 -2.02 -6.78
CA VAL A 34 16.84 -2.87 -7.86
C VAL A 34 15.67 -3.49 -8.59
N ASP A 35 15.69 -3.41 -9.90
CA ASP A 35 14.75 -4.07 -10.80
C ASP A 35 15.49 -5.10 -11.64
N VAL A 36 15.03 -6.34 -11.58
CA VAL A 36 15.51 -7.43 -12.42
C VAL A 36 14.34 -7.95 -13.26
N ASN A 37 14.47 -7.86 -14.58
CA ASN A 37 13.46 -8.36 -15.50
C ASN A 37 14.08 -9.38 -16.44
N PHE A 38 13.31 -10.40 -16.79
CA PHE A 38 13.71 -11.41 -17.74
C PHE A 38 12.57 -11.78 -18.68
N GLN A 39 12.93 -12.13 -19.92
CA GLN A 39 12.01 -12.68 -20.89
C GLN A 39 12.73 -13.78 -21.70
N LEU A 40 12.17 -14.97 -21.65
CA LEU A 40 12.74 -16.17 -22.29
C LEU A 40 11.73 -16.73 -23.29
N ARG A 41 12.21 -17.10 -24.45
CA ARG A 41 11.49 -17.92 -25.42
C ARG A 41 12.19 -19.28 -25.50
N LEU A 42 11.55 -20.27 -24.93
CA LEU A 42 12.09 -21.63 -24.87
C LEU A 42 11.53 -22.45 -26.02
N LYS A 43 12.25 -22.45 -27.15
CA LYS A 43 11.81 -23.05 -28.42
C LYS A 43 10.47 -22.42 -28.91
N ALA A 44 9.85 -22.99 -29.91
CA ALA A 44 8.65 -22.41 -30.54
C ALA A 44 7.37 -22.47 -29.69
N ARG A 45 7.38 -23.11 -28.51
CA ARG A 45 6.17 -23.46 -27.77
C ARG A 45 6.08 -22.92 -26.34
N ALA A 46 7.16 -22.41 -25.79
CA ALA A 46 7.17 -21.91 -24.43
C ALA A 46 7.67 -20.48 -24.35
N GLN A 47 6.99 -19.69 -23.54
CA GLN A 47 7.40 -18.33 -23.16
C GLN A 47 7.38 -18.20 -21.66
N LEU A 48 8.39 -17.56 -21.09
CA LEU A 48 8.48 -17.26 -19.68
C LEU A 48 9.00 -15.84 -19.54
N GLY A 49 8.30 -15.03 -18.77
CA GLY A 49 8.70 -13.66 -18.44
C GLY A 49 8.47 -13.38 -16.99
N GLY A 50 9.17 -12.39 -16.49
CA GLY A 50 8.95 -11.97 -15.10
C GLY A 50 9.89 -10.89 -14.67
N GLY A 51 9.67 -10.46 -13.44
CA GLY A 51 10.51 -9.47 -12.80
C GLY A 51 10.46 -9.58 -11.29
N TRP A 52 11.53 -9.13 -10.71
CA TRP A 52 11.68 -8.89 -9.28
C TRP A 52 12.09 -7.45 -9.08
N ASN A 53 11.29 -6.73 -8.32
CA ASN A 53 11.59 -5.38 -7.85
C ASN A 53 11.81 -5.42 -6.34
N VAL A 54 12.83 -4.78 -5.86
CA VAL A 54 13.03 -4.51 -4.44
C VAL A 54 13.45 -3.06 -4.26
N GLY A 55 12.79 -2.36 -3.36
CA GLY A 55 13.14 -0.97 -3.08
C GLY A 55 12.61 -0.48 -1.76
N ASN A 56 13.24 0.58 -1.29
CA ASN A 56 12.76 1.37 -0.16
C ASN A 56 12.71 2.85 -0.52
N ALA A 57 11.82 3.58 0.13
CA ALA A 57 11.76 5.02 0.05
C ALA A 57 12.07 5.61 1.43
N VAL A 58 13.01 6.55 1.48
CA VAL A 58 13.31 7.33 2.67
C VAL A 58 12.84 8.76 2.43
N GLN A 59 11.89 9.20 3.23
CA GLN A 59 11.34 10.56 3.18
C GLN A 59 11.77 11.32 4.44
N LEU A 60 12.44 12.44 4.24
CA LEU A 60 12.88 13.34 5.30
C LEU A 60 12.24 14.71 5.07
N GLY A 61 11.52 15.19 6.05
CA GLY A 61 10.91 16.52 5.97
C GLY A 61 9.63 16.60 5.14
N LEU A 62 9.09 15.49 4.63
CA LEU A 62 7.83 15.42 3.90
C LEU A 62 6.76 14.71 4.72
N ALA A 63 5.51 15.14 4.62
CA ALA A 63 4.39 14.42 5.22
C ALA A 63 4.19 13.06 4.55
N ALA A 64 3.86 12.03 5.33
CA ALA A 64 3.58 10.69 4.81
C ALA A 64 2.45 10.73 3.78
N GLY A 65 2.74 10.19 2.58
CA GLY A 65 1.69 9.98 1.58
C GLY A 65 1.80 10.82 0.31
N GLY A 66 2.86 11.61 0.12
CA GLY A 66 3.10 12.31 -1.15
C GLY A 66 2.04 13.35 -1.55
N SER A 67 0.96 13.48 -0.78
CA SER A 67 0.07 14.62 -0.85
C SER A 67 0.71 15.73 -0.03
N ALA A 68 1.40 16.63 -0.70
CA ALA A 68 1.56 17.96 -0.19
C ALA A 68 0.14 18.55 -0.06
N SER A 69 -0.60 18.17 0.97
CA SER A 69 -1.70 18.95 1.44
C SER A 69 -1.09 20.30 1.79
N ALA A 70 -1.36 21.27 0.93
CA ALA A 70 -0.95 22.63 1.14
C ALA A 70 -1.25 22.98 2.62
N GLY A 71 -0.20 23.15 3.42
CA GLY A 71 -0.31 23.65 4.78
C GLY A 71 0.27 22.81 5.92
N THR A 72 0.79 21.59 5.71
CA THR A 72 1.36 20.83 6.82
C THR A 72 2.79 20.36 6.53
N ASN A 73 3.70 21.30 6.40
CA ASN A 73 5.10 21.04 6.64
C ASN A 73 5.34 20.88 8.15
N SER A 74 4.70 19.84 8.71
CA SER A 74 4.75 19.51 10.13
C SER A 74 6.17 19.28 10.64
N CYS A 75 7.11 19.13 9.74
CA CYS A 75 8.51 18.84 10.06
C CYS A 75 9.31 20.07 10.50
N TYR A 76 8.76 21.25 10.38
CA TYR A 76 9.42 22.48 10.83
C TYR A 76 8.86 23.04 12.13
N VAL A 77 7.85 22.40 12.69
CA VAL A 77 7.30 22.81 13.97
C VAL A 77 8.16 22.23 15.07
N ILE A 78 9.13 23.01 15.51
CA ILE A 78 10.13 22.66 16.53
C ILE A 78 9.44 22.36 17.87
N ASP A 79 8.30 22.95 18.13
CA ASP A 79 7.58 22.87 19.41
C ASP A 79 6.45 21.82 19.45
N SER A 80 6.35 20.96 18.43
CA SER A 80 5.35 19.89 18.38
C SER A 80 5.98 18.53 18.16
N PRO A 81 6.46 17.86 19.22
CA PRO A 81 7.16 16.58 19.13
C PRO A 81 6.36 15.47 18.46
N GLN A 82 5.02 15.49 18.56
CA GLN A 82 4.17 14.54 17.88
C GLN A 82 4.26 14.62 16.35
N GLN A 83 4.61 15.77 15.81
CA GLN A 83 4.76 15.96 14.36
C GLN A 83 6.14 15.49 13.86
N LEU A 84 7.16 15.53 14.70
CA LEU A 84 8.47 14.97 14.39
C LEU A 84 8.40 13.47 14.08
N PHE A 85 7.37 12.80 14.55
CA PHE A 85 7.11 11.40 14.28
C PHE A 85 6.91 11.11 12.78
N ASN A 86 6.42 12.08 12.03
CA ASN A 86 6.16 11.99 10.60
C ASN A 86 7.30 12.56 9.74
N CYS A 87 8.34 13.13 10.36
CA CYS A 87 9.38 13.87 9.64
C CYS A 87 10.50 12.98 9.09
N ALA A 88 10.65 11.77 9.60
CA ALA A 88 11.61 10.79 9.12
C ALA A 88 10.88 9.47 8.90
N ILE A 89 10.49 9.23 7.66
CA ILE A 89 9.81 8.00 7.25
C ILE A 89 10.82 7.15 6.50
N ASP A 90 11.12 5.99 7.06
CA ASP A 90 11.95 4.96 6.46
C ASP A 90 11.08 3.75 6.16
N VAL A 91 10.68 3.63 4.90
CA VAL A 91 9.87 2.51 4.45
C VAL A 91 10.76 1.30 4.31
N PRO A 92 10.46 0.16 4.95
CA PRO A 92 11.27 -1.04 4.79
C PRO A 92 11.30 -1.51 3.34
N TYR A 93 12.36 -2.23 2.97
CA TYR A 93 12.49 -2.78 1.64
C TYR A 93 11.28 -3.64 1.27
N GLN A 94 10.64 -3.28 0.15
CA GLN A 94 9.45 -3.95 -0.36
C GLN A 94 9.81 -4.79 -1.57
N HIS A 95 9.62 -6.11 -1.46
CA HIS A 95 9.86 -7.05 -2.56
C HIS A 95 8.56 -7.28 -3.34
N ARG A 96 8.61 -7.10 -4.67
CA ARG A 96 7.55 -7.45 -5.60
C ARG A 96 8.08 -8.44 -6.61
N VAL A 97 7.34 -9.53 -6.79
CA VAL A 97 7.69 -10.56 -7.76
C VAL A 97 6.48 -10.79 -8.66
N LYS A 98 6.71 -10.84 -9.96
CA LYS A 98 5.72 -11.25 -10.94
C LYS A 98 6.39 -12.16 -11.97
N VAL A 99 5.82 -13.33 -12.16
CA VAL A 99 6.26 -14.30 -13.17
C VAL A 99 5.04 -14.69 -14.00
N ASN A 100 5.20 -14.72 -15.31
CA ASN A 100 4.18 -15.18 -16.22
C ASN A 100 4.79 -16.12 -17.26
N GLY A 101 4.03 -17.09 -17.67
CA GLY A 101 4.49 -18.02 -18.68
C GLY A 101 3.35 -18.69 -19.43
N SER A 102 3.66 -19.20 -20.59
CA SER A 102 2.74 -20.01 -21.37
C SER A 102 3.48 -21.16 -22.07
N TYR A 103 2.75 -22.26 -22.23
CA TYR A 103 3.23 -23.43 -22.96
C TYR A 103 2.14 -23.93 -23.90
N GLU A 104 2.50 -24.16 -25.16
CA GLU A 104 1.63 -24.79 -26.16
C GLU A 104 1.94 -26.29 -26.26
N PHE A 105 1.00 -27.10 -25.83
CA PHE A 105 1.02 -28.53 -25.94
C PHE A 105 0.60 -29.00 -27.35
N PRO A 106 0.88 -30.23 -27.72
CA PRO A 106 0.29 -30.84 -28.91
C PRO A 106 -1.23 -30.76 -28.93
N LEU A 107 -1.84 -30.91 -30.10
CA LEU A 107 -3.29 -30.85 -30.30
C LEU A 107 -3.94 -29.48 -30.06
N GLY A 108 -3.16 -28.37 -30.06
CA GLY A 108 -3.68 -27.01 -29.88
C GLY A 108 -4.18 -26.73 -28.48
N ILE A 109 -3.62 -27.33 -27.48
CA ILE A 109 -3.86 -26.98 -26.07
C ILE A 109 -2.77 -25.99 -25.63
N GLN A 110 -3.16 -24.88 -25.03
CA GLN A 110 -2.22 -23.94 -24.43
C GLN A 110 -2.57 -23.73 -22.96
N VAL A 111 -1.57 -23.68 -22.12
CA VAL A 111 -1.70 -23.28 -20.71
C VAL A 111 -0.84 -22.05 -20.47
N ALA A 112 -1.44 -21.05 -19.81
CA ALA A 112 -0.73 -19.86 -19.37
C ALA A 112 -1.00 -19.62 -17.89
N ALA A 113 0.03 -19.15 -17.18
CA ALA A 113 -0.07 -18.85 -15.76
C ALA A 113 0.57 -17.50 -15.45
N VAL A 114 0.04 -16.82 -14.45
CA VAL A 114 0.62 -15.64 -13.81
C VAL A 114 0.73 -15.89 -12.33
N VAL A 115 1.92 -15.68 -11.79
CA VAL A 115 2.20 -15.74 -10.35
C VAL A 115 2.66 -14.38 -9.91
N GLN A 116 2.07 -13.84 -8.88
CA GLN A 116 2.47 -12.57 -8.30
C GLN A 116 2.54 -12.64 -6.78
N SER A 117 3.55 -11.97 -6.24
CA SER A 117 3.78 -11.82 -4.81
C SER A 117 4.11 -10.36 -4.52
N ASN A 118 3.18 -9.67 -3.88
CA ASN A 118 3.27 -8.25 -3.56
C ASN A 118 3.35 -8.05 -2.05
N PRO A 119 3.94 -6.92 -1.59
CA PRO A 119 3.85 -6.53 -0.19
C PRO A 119 2.38 -6.46 0.25
N GLY A 120 2.14 -6.76 1.51
CA GLY A 120 0.83 -6.58 2.11
C GLY A 120 0.44 -5.11 2.21
N ALA A 121 -0.83 -4.85 2.46
CA ALA A 121 -1.34 -3.50 2.68
C ALA A 121 -0.63 -2.86 3.88
N ASN A 122 -0.18 -1.62 3.72
CA ASN A 122 0.28 -0.84 4.86
C ASN A 122 -0.93 -0.37 5.69
N TYR A 123 -0.75 -0.28 7.00
CA TYR A 123 -1.74 0.27 7.91
C TYR A 123 -1.07 1.00 9.07
N GLY A 124 -1.80 1.93 9.68
CA GLY A 124 -1.34 2.68 10.83
C GLY A 124 -1.99 2.20 12.12
N ALA A 125 -1.73 2.94 13.19
CA ALA A 125 -2.48 2.87 14.44
C ALA A 125 -2.76 4.30 14.88
N ASN A 126 -3.92 4.81 14.52
CA ASN A 126 -4.36 6.14 14.88
C ASN A 126 -5.36 6.08 16.02
N ARG A 127 -5.13 6.85 17.07
CA ARG A 127 -6.08 6.96 18.19
C ARG A 127 -6.60 8.37 18.31
N THR A 128 -7.91 8.49 18.41
CA THR A 128 -8.57 9.77 18.72
C THR A 128 -8.80 9.88 20.22
N TYR A 129 -8.34 10.97 20.79
CA TYR A 129 -8.51 11.33 22.18
C TYR A 129 -9.55 12.45 22.31
N THR A 130 -10.40 12.34 23.31
CA THR A 130 -11.42 13.34 23.64
C THR A 130 -10.89 14.33 24.69
N ASN A 131 -11.59 15.46 24.84
CA ASN A 131 -11.32 16.38 25.94
C ASN A 131 -11.36 15.72 27.32
N ALA A 132 -12.28 14.79 27.56
CA ALA A 132 -12.39 14.07 28.80
C ALA A 132 -11.14 13.24 29.15
N GLU A 133 -10.47 12.69 28.13
CA GLU A 133 -9.23 11.92 28.29
C GLU A 133 -7.99 12.82 28.43
N VAL A 134 -7.98 13.99 27.82
CA VAL A 134 -6.81 14.87 27.75
C VAL A 134 -6.79 15.88 28.91
N SER A 135 -7.95 16.41 29.33
CA SER A 135 -8.06 17.46 30.33
C SER A 135 -7.40 17.13 31.68
N PRO A 136 -7.43 15.88 32.20
CA PRO A 136 -6.79 15.57 33.49
C PRO A 136 -5.28 15.80 33.48
N THR A 137 -4.62 15.62 32.34
CA THR A 137 -3.16 15.82 32.20
C THR A 137 -2.78 17.18 31.64
N LEU A 138 -3.63 17.77 30.79
CA LEU A 138 -3.41 19.06 30.17
C LEU A 138 -3.82 20.23 31.12
N GLY A 139 -4.68 19.95 32.11
CA GLY A 139 -5.25 20.96 32.99
C GLY A 139 -6.37 21.80 32.38
N ARG A 140 -6.75 21.55 31.14
CA ARG A 140 -7.80 22.23 30.36
C ARG A 140 -8.27 21.38 29.20
N ASN A 141 -9.32 21.81 28.54
CA ASN A 141 -9.73 21.24 27.24
C ASN A 141 -8.73 21.61 26.14
N LEU A 142 -8.75 20.86 25.03
CA LEU A 142 -8.03 21.19 23.82
C LEU A 142 -8.46 22.58 23.30
N SER A 143 -7.51 23.33 22.79
CA SER A 143 -7.72 24.73 22.42
C SER A 143 -8.44 24.93 21.09
N GLY A 144 -8.17 24.10 20.11
CA GLY A 144 -8.65 24.28 18.73
C GLY A 144 -9.67 23.25 18.28
N ALA A 145 -9.96 22.22 19.11
CA ALA A 145 -10.83 21.13 18.73
C ALA A 145 -11.40 20.41 19.96
N THR A 146 -12.43 19.59 19.77
CA THR A 146 -12.98 18.73 20.85
C THR A 146 -12.27 17.40 20.95
N THR A 147 -11.52 17.02 19.91
CA THR A 147 -10.77 15.76 19.82
C THR A 147 -9.45 15.99 19.10
N VAL A 148 -8.48 15.11 19.37
CA VAL A 148 -7.21 15.07 18.65
C VAL A 148 -6.89 13.64 18.25
N THR A 149 -6.50 13.42 16.98
CA THR A 149 -6.09 12.12 16.49
C THR A 149 -4.57 12.06 16.40
N ILE A 150 -4.00 11.04 17.02
CA ILE A 150 -2.55 10.87 17.16
C ILE A 150 -2.15 9.52 16.56
N PRO A 151 -1.13 9.48 15.69
CA PRO A 151 -0.53 8.24 15.23
C PRO A 151 0.27 7.60 16.37
N LEU A 152 -0.02 6.34 16.67
CA LEU A 152 0.66 5.57 17.72
C LEU A 152 1.91 4.85 17.20
N VAL A 153 2.00 4.68 15.88
CA VAL A 153 3.13 4.01 15.20
C VAL A 153 3.64 4.90 14.08
N LYS A 154 4.90 4.73 13.72
CA LYS A 154 5.47 5.46 12.59
C LYS A 154 4.69 5.16 11.30
N PRO A 155 4.46 6.15 10.44
CA PRO A 155 3.88 5.94 9.13
C PRO A 155 4.68 4.90 8.33
N LEU A 156 3.98 4.07 7.56
CA LEU A 156 4.57 3.06 6.68
C LEU A 156 5.51 2.06 7.38
N SER A 157 5.32 1.82 8.69
CA SER A 157 6.09 0.84 9.46
C SER A 157 5.39 -0.51 9.61
N LEU A 158 4.08 -0.56 9.47
CA LEU A 158 3.28 -1.78 9.60
C LEU A 158 2.71 -2.21 8.26
N PHE A 159 2.89 -3.49 7.95
CA PHE A 159 2.36 -4.12 6.74
C PHE A 159 1.64 -5.40 7.10
N GLY A 160 0.55 -5.65 6.41
CA GLY A 160 -0.18 -6.91 6.46
C GLY A 160 0.58 -8.06 5.79
N PRO A 161 -0.01 -9.26 5.77
CA PRO A 161 0.57 -10.40 5.09
C PRO A 161 0.72 -10.14 3.60
N ARG A 162 1.72 -10.78 2.98
CA ARG A 162 1.99 -10.66 1.54
C ARG A 162 0.81 -11.16 0.72
N ILE A 163 0.52 -10.45 -0.36
CA ILE A 163 -0.52 -10.82 -1.32
C ILE A 163 0.12 -11.74 -2.36
N ASN A 164 -0.16 -13.03 -2.25
CA ASN A 164 0.29 -14.05 -3.20
C ASN A 164 -0.91 -14.51 -4.01
N GLN A 165 -0.83 -14.39 -5.33
CA GLN A 165 -1.90 -14.76 -6.24
C GLN A 165 -1.37 -15.57 -7.41
N VAL A 166 -2.13 -16.57 -7.81
CA VAL A 166 -1.87 -17.37 -9.02
C VAL A 166 -3.13 -17.36 -9.87
N ASP A 167 -2.95 -16.97 -11.13
CA ASP A 167 -3.98 -17.02 -12.16
C ASP A 167 -3.58 -18.02 -13.23
N LEU A 168 -4.54 -18.77 -13.73
CA LEU A 168 -4.33 -19.80 -14.73
C LEU A 168 -5.30 -19.67 -15.89
N ARG A 169 -4.81 -19.84 -17.11
CA ARG A 169 -5.62 -19.94 -18.33
C ARG A 169 -5.34 -21.26 -19.04
N GLY A 170 -6.38 -22.00 -19.34
CA GLY A 170 -6.38 -23.10 -20.29
C GLY A 170 -7.05 -22.66 -21.60
N THR A 171 -6.40 -22.91 -22.73
CA THR A 171 -6.93 -22.59 -24.07
C THR A 171 -6.94 -23.83 -24.93
N LYS A 172 -8.05 -24.09 -25.63
CA LYS A 172 -8.12 -25.05 -26.72
C LYS A 172 -8.26 -24.31 -28.03
N ILE A 173 -7.35 -24.60 -28.97
CA ILE A 173 -7.32 -23.99 -30.30
C ILE A 173 -7.79 -25.01 -31.33
N PHE A 174 -8.81 -24.65 -32.08
CA PHE A 174 -9.32 -25.41 -33.22
C PHE A 174 -8.93 -24.65 -34.49
N ARG A 175 -8.38 -25.35 -35.49
CA ARG A 175 -8.04 -24.79 -36.80
C ARG A 175 -8.70 -25.61 -37.88
N SER A 176 -9.47 -24.97 -38.77
CA SER A 176 -10.12 -25.64 -39.90
C SER A 176 -10.32 -24.63 -41.04
N GLY A 177 -9.91 -24.96 -42.26
CA GLY A 177 -10.19 -24.17 -43.46
C GLY A 177 -9.75 -22.72 -43.42
N GLY A 178 -8.59 -22.42 -42.81
CA GLY A 178 -8.09 -21.04 -42.65
C GLY A 178 -8.69 -20.28 -41.44
N ARG A 179 -9.67 -20.85 -40.76
CA ARG A 179 -10.34 -20.27 -39.58
C ARG A 179 -9.72 -20.79 -38.29
N ARG A 180 -9.73 -19.96 -37.26
CA ARG A 180 -9.20 -20.29 -35.94
C ARG A 180 -10.25 -19.98 -34.87
N ILE A 181 -10.56 -20.96 -34.05
CA ILE A 181 -11.43 -20.83 -32.89
C ILE A 181 -10.61 -21.11 -31.65
N GLN A 182 -10.68 -20.25 -30.67
CA GLN A 182 -10.07 -20.44 -29.36
C GLN A 182 -11.16 -20.49 -28.29
N ALA A 183 -11.18 -21.54 -27.51
CA ALA A 183 -11.99 -21.63 -26.29
C ALA A 183 -11.09 -21.51 -25.08
N ASN A 184 -11.38 -20.57 -24.17
CA ASN A 184 -10.55 -20.30 -23.01
C ASN A 184 -11.34 -20.53 -21.73
N VAL A 185 -10.64 -21.05 -20.72
CA VAL A 185 -11.07 -21.10 -19.33
C VAL A 185 -10.04 -20.40 -18.49
N ASP A 186 -10.43 -19.34 -17.82
CA ASP A 186 -9.58 -18.56 -16.91
C ASP A 186 -9.98 -18.84 -15.47
N ALA A 187 -9.02 -19.09 -14.61
CA ALA A 187 -9.20 -19.16 -13.17
C ALA A 187 -8.33 -18.09 -12.52
N TYR A 188 -8.96 -17.04 -12.01
CA TYR A 188 -8.30 -15.99 -11.23
C TYR A 188 -8.31 -16.36 -9.75
N ASN A 189 -7.23 -16.01 -9.05
CA ASN A 189 -7.04 -16.41 -7.65
C ASN A 189 -7.26 -17.93 -7.48
N LEU A 190 -6.49 -18.71 -8.18
CA LEU A 190 -6.66 -20.18 -8.30
C LEU A 190 -6.78 -20.90 -6.94
N PHE A 191 -6.01 -20.43 -5.95
CA PHE A 191 -5.99 -21.02 -4.61
C PHE A 191 -7.01 -20.43 -3.65
N ASN A 192 -7.82 -19.47 -4.13
CA ASN A 192 -8.83 -18.79 -3.34
C ASN A 192 -8.26 -18.14 -2.06
N VAL A 193 -7.11 -17.48 -2.19
CA VAL A 193 -6.48 -16.75 -1.07
C VAL A 193 -7.34 -15.55 -0.70
N ASN A 194 -7.47 -15.30 0.59
CA ASN A 194 -8.25 -14.22 1.17
C ASN A 194 -7.39 -13.19 1.91
N THR A 195 -6.19 -12.94 1.39
CA THR A 195 -5.25 -11.99 2.00
C THR A 195 -5.87 -10.59 2.13
N PRO A 196 -5.70 -9.92 3.28
CA PRO A 196 -6.15 -8.54 3.45
C PRO A 196 -5.51 -7.59 2.43
N VAL A 197 -6.35 -6.82 1.72
CA VAL A 197 -5.91 -5.75 0.82
C VAL A 197 -6.08 -4.36 1.43
N THR A 198 -6.93 -4.25 2.47
CA THR A 198 -7.01 -3.09 3.35
C THR A 198 -7.21 -3.54 4.80
N ILE A 199 -6.60 -2.81 5.72
CA ILE A 199 -6.59 -3.12 7.15
C ILE A 199 -7.03 -1.89 7.94
N PHE A 200 -7.86 -2.10 8.95
CA PHE A 200 -8.39 -1.04 9.78
C PHE A 200 -7.28 -0.42 10.65
N GLY A 201 -7.02 0.87 10.45
CA GLY A 201 -5.90 1.59 11.07
C GLY A 201 -6.29 2.42 12.32
N THR A 202 -7.56 2.43 12.72
CA THR A 202 -7.98 3.17 13.92
C THR A 202 -7.91 2.26 15.13
N TYR A 203 -7.16 2.70 16.15
CA TYR A 203 -7.01 2.00 17.42
C TYR A 203 -8.07 2.46 18.42
N GLY A 204 -8.91 1.54 18.87
CA GLY A 204 -9.90 1.76 19.91
C GLY A 204 -9.42 1.25 21.26
N THR A 205 -9.77 1.94 22.34
CA THR A 205 -9.42 1.54 23.72
C THR A 205 -10.36 0.49 24.29
N ASN A 206 -11.57 0.36 23.77
CA ASN A 206 -12.51 -0.65 24.19
C ASN A 206 -12.23 -1.97 23.46
N PRO A 207 -11.77 -3.04 24.13
CA PRO A 207 -11.44 -4.31 23.51
C PRO A 207 -12.62 -4.94 22.75
N ALA A 208 -13.85 -4.70 23.20
CA ALA A 208 -15.04 -5.28 22.58
C ALA A 208 -15.38 -4.64 21.22
N THR A 209 -14.92 -3.41 20.97
CA THR A 209 -15.21 -2.66 19.73
C THR A 209 -13.96 -2.30 18.93
N ASN A 210 -12.77 -2.64 19.44
CA ASN A 210 -11.51 -2.36 18.76
C ASN A 210 -11.36 -3.27 17.55
N ARG A 211 -11.34 -2.65 16.37
CA ARG A 211 -11.15 -3.34 15.10
C ARG A 211 -9.75 -3.16 14.51
N TRP A 212 -8.85 -2.54 15.24
CA TRP A 212 -7.49 -2.29 14.76
C TRP A 212 -6.80 -3.59 14.32
N GLY A 213 -6.16 -3.55 13.15
CA GLY A 213 -5.51 -4.71 12.56
C GLY A 213 -6.46 -5.71 11.87
N GLN A 214 -7.78 -5.50 11.94
CA GLN A 214 -8.73 -6.36 11.23
C GLN A 214 -8.81 -6.00 9.75
N PRO A 215 -9.00 -6.97 8.86
CA PRO A 215 -9.28 -6.71 7.45
C PRO A 215 -10.57 -5.90 7.28
N THR A 216 -10.52 -4.86 6.45
CA THR A 216 -11.72 -4.16 5.95
C THR A 216 -12.08 -4.63 4.56
N GLN A 217 -11.09 -5.11 3.82
CA GLN A 217 -11.25 -5.73 2.51
C GLN A 217 -10.21 -6.83 2.35
N VAL A 218 -10.60 -7.93 1.75
CA VAL A 218 -9.71 -9.04 1.38
C VAL A 218 -9.64 -9.15 -0.14
N LEU A 219 -8.64 -9.87 -0.63
CA LEU A 219 -8.53 -10.21 -2.04
C LEU A 219 -9.81 -10.91 -2.50
N ASP A 220 -10.27 -10.54 -3.70
CA ASP A 220 -11.48 -11.14 -4.28
C ASP A 220 -11.34 -12.66 -4.39
N GLY A 221 -12.46 -13.34 -4.15
CA GLY A 221 -12.55 -14.78 -4.25
C GLY A 221 -12.21 -15.30 -5.65
N ARG A 222 -11.99 -16.61 -5.74
CA ARG A 222 -11.71 -17.25 -7.03
C ARG A 222 -12.83 -16.98 -8.03
N LEU A 223 -12.43 -16.50 -9.21
CA LEU A 223 -13.31 -16.27 -10.34
C LEU A 223 -12.94 -17.21 -11.48
N VAL A 224 -13.94 -17.88 -12.04
CA VAL A 224 -13.77 -18.69 -13.27
C VAL A 224 -14.51 -17.99 -14.40
N LYS A 225 -13.83 -17.76 -15.53
CA LYS A 225 -14.39 -17.11 -16.72
C LYS A 225 -14.21 -18.03 -17.93
N PHE A 226 -15.25 -18.14 -18.72
CA PHE A 226 -15.23 -18.82 -20.03
C PHE A 226 -15.28 -17.77 -21.14
N SER A 227 -14.49 -17.95 -22.18
CA SER A 227 -14.51 -17.07 -23.36
C SER A 227 -14.18 -17.84 -24.63
N ALA A 228 -14.67 -17.31 -25.76
CA ALA A 228 -14.32 -17.81 -27.09
C ALA A 228 -13.89 -16.65 -27.97
N GLN A 229 -12.92 -16.92 -28.85
CA GLN A 229 -12.44 -16.01 -29.88
C GLN A 229 -12.53 -16.69 -31.23
N PHE A 230 -13.01 -15.99 -32.23
CA PHE A 230 -13.14 -16.45 -33.60
C PHE A 230 -12.31 -15.55 -34.52
N ASP A 231 -11.39 -16.14 -35.27
CA ASP A 231 -10.58 -15.49 -36.28
C ASP A 231 -10.91 -16.12 -37.64
N PHE A 232 -11.32 -15.29 -38.64
CA PHE A 232 -11.71 -15.74 -39.98
C PHE A 232 -11.11 -14.88 -41.06
#